data_727878fad0f61c1bfdb3a41bdd1de0b7
#
_entry.id   727878fad0f61c1bfdb3a41bdd1de0b7
#
_cell.length_a   1.000
_cell.length_b   1.000
_cell.length_c   1.000
_cell.angle_alpha   90.00
_cell.angle_beta   90.00
_cell.angle_gamma   90.00
#
_symmetry.space_group_name_H-M   'P 1'
#
loop_
_entity.id
_entity.type
_entity.pdbx_description
1 polymer ?
#
loop_
_entity_poly.entity_id
_entity_poly.type
_entity_poly.pdbx_seq_one_letter_code
_entity_poly.pdbx_strand_id
1 'polypeptide(L)'
;CTYLFAIAPHNRAVSAFESSAAQVRDKNSALQEEIDAAQHALDAGEAPLDVGTQDALTVAIANARLSLRVIPDMPSSTSDIESLNQPLDYSANSQALQETKAAFENSVRQLRQVTAPSQDFVISRLGQVSDVSDIQAATEEKDPNKSLNKAGSYTAAVFFHYNNLSDPDGLYSGKPSIDNGTDGGGCIEVFRTVEDANKRNDYLAVFDGASIINPGSHKVVGTVVIRTSHLLTASQQDALTAEIEAGLTAVD
;
A
#
# COMPACT_ATOMS: atom_id res chain seq x y z
N CYS A 1 48.30 -15.22 48.32
CA CYS A 1 46.88 -15.67 48.20
C CYS A 1 45.93 -14.58 47.79
N THR A 2 46.15 -13.30 48.16
CA THR A 2 45.25 -12.15 47.80
C THR A 2 45.16 -11.88 46.29
N TYR A 3 46.21 -12.18 45.55
CA TYR A 3 46.28 -11.98 44.08
C TYR A 3 45.27 -12.86 43.31
N LEU A 4 45.07 -14.11 43.76
CA LEU A 4 44.17 -15.04 43.08
C LEU A 4 42.69 -14.79 43.39
N PHE A 5 42.32 -14.16 44.52
CA PHE A 5 40.95 -14.00 44.94
C PHE A 5 40.33 -12.64 44.55
N ALA A 6 41.11 -11.63 44.25
CA ALA A 6 40.60 -10.27 43.91
C ALA A 6 40.90 -9.88 42.47
N ILE A 7 42.10 -10.17 41.95
CA ILE A 7 42.54 -9.70 40.61
C ILE A 7 41.99 -10.60 39.48
N ALA A 8 41.95 -11.91 39.68
CA ALA A 8 41.43 -12.80 38.62
C ALA A 8 39.93 -12.63 38.35
N PRO A 9 39.05 -12.47 39.34
CA PRO A 9 37.64 -12.11 39.12
C PRO A 9 37.47 -10.78 38.41
N HIS A 10 38.21 -9.75 38.84
CA HIS A 10 38.14 -8.41 38.22
C HIS A 10 38.55 -8.46 36.73
N ASN A 11 39.66 -9.11 36.39
CA ASN A 11 40.09 -9.24 35.00
C ASN A 11 39.09 -10.02 34.15
N ARG A 12 38.39 -11.00 34.70
CA ARG A 12 37.30 -11.68 33.99
C ARG A 12 36.12 -10.78 33.74
N ALA A 13 35.73 -9.98 34.73
CA ALA A 13 34.64 -9.02 34.58
C ALA A 13 34.98 -7.92 33.52
N VAL A 14 36.22 -7.42 33.53
CA VAL A 14 36.73 -6.51 32.50
C VAL A 14 36.67 -7.11 31.12
N SER A 15 37.19 -8.33 30.92
CA SER A 15 37.16 -8.99 29.61
C SER A 15 35.69 -9.27 29.14
N ALA A 16 34.81 -9.63 30.08
CA ALA A 16 33.40 -9.83 29.77
C ALA A 16 32.72 -8.53 29.36
N PHE A 17 33.02 -7.41 30.02
CA PHE A 17 32.52 -6.10 29.67
C PHE A 17 32.99 -5.68 28.27
N GLU A 18 34.29 -5.78 27.97
CA GLU A 18 34.86 -5.46 26.66
C GLU A 18 34.19 -6.27 25.54
N SER A 19 33.99 -7.58 25.76
CA SER A 19 33.27 -8.45 24.83
C SER A 19 31.81 -8.03 24.66
N SER A 20 31.11 -7.74 25.77
CA SER A 20 29.73 -7.27 25.74
C SER A 20 29.60 -5.92 25.03
N ALA A 21 30.51 -4.99 25.32
CA ALA A 21 30.55 -3.68 24.67
C ALA A 21 30.81 -3.78 23.16
N ALA A 22 31.67 -4.70 22.75
CA ALA A 22 31.88 -4.98 21.32
C ALA A 22 30.61 -5.50 20.65
N GLN A 23 29.91 -6.47 21.27
CA GLN A 23 28.65 -6.98 20.76
C GLN A 23 27.57 -5.88 20.68
N VAL A 24 27.50 -4.96 21.67
CA VAL A 24 26.58 -3.82 21.63
C VAL A 24 26.91 -2.88 20.47
N ARG A 25 28.20 -2.59 20.23
CA ARG A 25 28.61 -1.77 19.06
C ARG A 25 28.19 -2.40 17.74
N ASP A 26 28.44 -3.70 17.58
CA ASP A 26 28.12 -4.41 16.36
C ASP A 26 26.58 -4.43 16.11
N LYS A 27 25.79 -4.69 17.16
CA LYS A 27 24.32 -4.67 17.08
C LYS A 27 23.77 -3.26 16.85
N ASN A 28 24.35 -2.24 17.48
CA ASN A 28 23.98 -0.85 17.23
C ASN A 28 24.30 -0.45 15.78
N SER A 29 25.45 -0.86 15.26
CA SER A 29 25.82 -0.59 13.87
C SER A 29 24.84 -1.23 12.89
N ALA A 30 24.51 -2.50 13.09
CA ALA A 30 23.55 -3.20 12.25
C ALA A 30 22.15 -2.55 12.29
N LEU A 31 21.64 -2.21 13.49
CA LEU A 31 20.35 -1.51 13.60
C LEU A 31 20.40 -0.10 12.99
N GLN A 32 21.53 0.61 13.11
CA GLN A 32 21.69 1.93 12.51
C GLN A 32 21.66 1.85 10.98
N GLU A 33 22.27 0.84 10.37
CA GLU A 33 22.21 0.62 8.92
C GLU A 33 20.76 0.38 8.45
N GLU A 34 19.96 -0.39 9.21
CA GLU A 34 18.53 -0.57 8.92
C GLU A 34 17.73 0.72 9.06
N ILE A 35 18.01 1.52 10.11
CA ILE A 35 17.40 2.84 10.32
C ILE A 35 17.72 3.76 9.14
N ASP A 36 18.97 3.80 8.71
CA ASP A 36 19.42 4.66 7.60
C ASP A 36 18.77 4.23 6.28
N ALA A 37 18.66 2.94 6.03
CA ALA A 37 17.96 2.40 4.87
C ALA A 37 16.46 2.73 4.87
N ALA A 38 15.81 2.67 6.04
CA ALA A 38 14.42 3.06 6.21
C ALA A 38 14.21 4.57 6.03
N GLN A 39 15.10 5.39 6.59
CA GLN A 39 15.08 6.84 6.42
C GLN A 39 15.29 7.25 4.97
N HIS A 40 16.23 6.60 4.26
CA HIS A 40 16.47 6.85 2.85
C HIS A 40 15.21 6.59 1.98
N ALA A 41 14.42 5.56 2.32
CA ALA A 41 13.17 5.29 1.63
C ALA A 41 12.16 6.44 1.80
N LEU A 42 12.05 7.04 3.00
CA LEU A 42 11.22 8.22 3.24
C LEU A 42 11.76 9.46 2.53
N ASP A 43 13.08 9.67 2.56
CA ASP A 43 13.75 10.84 2.00
C ASP A 43 13.70 10.87 0.46
N ALA A 44 13.41 9.75 -0.19
CA ALA A 44 13.13 9.68 -1.61
C ALA A 44 11.91 10.53 -2.03
N GLY A 45 11.05 10.91 -1.07
CA GLY A 45 9.92 11.82 -1.29
C GLY A 45 8.80 11.26 -2.16
N GLU A 46 8.76 9.93 -2.32
CA GLU A 46 7.73 9.27 -3.11
C GLU A 46 6.46 9.07 -2.28
N ALA A 47 5.31 9.42 -2.86
CA ALA A 47 4.03 9.23 -2.19
C ALA A 47 3.58 7.77 -2.24
N PRO A 48 3.11 7.19 -1.14
CA PRO A 48 2.46 5.89 -1.12
C PRO A 48 0.96 6.01 -1.50
N LEU A 49 0.36 4.91 -1.94
CA LEU A 49 -1.10 4.83 -2.13
C LEU A 49 -1.83 4.89 -0.78
N ASP A 50 -1.32 4.17 0.21
CA ASP A 50 -1.77 4.23 1.61
C ASP A 50 -0.82 5.09 2.44
N VAL A 51 -1.25 6.30 2.78
CA VAL A 51 -0.49 7.27 3.59
C VAL A 51 -0.13 6.70 4.97
N GLY A 52 -0.95 5.80 5.54
CA GLY A 52 -0.69 5.16 6.82
C GLY A 52 0.62 4.36 6.85
N THR A 53 1.10 3.87 5.70
CA THR A 53 2.38 3.16 5.60
C THR A 53 3.59 4.07 5.84
N GLN A 54 3.51 5.34 5.42
CA GLN A 54 4.54 6.35 5.68
C GLN A 54 4.62 6.69 7.18
N ASP A 55 3.46 6.86 7.81
CA ASP A 55 3.38 7.13 9.25
C ASP A 55 3.93 5.95 10.05
N ALA A 56 3.55 4.72 9.69
CA ALA A 56 4.04 3.51 10.35
C ALA A 56 5.57 3.39 10.26
N LEU A 57 6.16 3.64 9.09
CA LEU A 57 7.61 3.62 8.90
C LEU A 57 8.30 4.71 9.72
N THR A 58 7.74 5.91 9.78
CA THR A 58 8.25 7.03 10.58
C THR A 58 8.30 6.66 12.06
N VAL A 59 7.25 6.04 12.59
CA VAL A 59 7.17 5.57 13.97
C VAL A 59 8.18 4.45 14.23
N ALA A 60 8.33 3.49 13.33
CA ALA A 60 9.29 2.40 13.48
C ALA A 60 10.74 2.92 13.55
N ILE A 61 11.10 3.89 12.69
CA ILE A 61 12.41 4.55 12.72
C ILE A 61 12.65 5.24 14.06
N ALA A 62 11.67 5.98 14.56
CA ALA A 62 11.80 6.67 15.86
C ALA A 62 12.00 5.68 17.02
N ASN A 63 11.23 4.61 17.05
CA ASN A 63 11.34 3.56 18.07
C ASN A 63 12.69 2.83 18.00
N ALA A 64 13.18 2.52 16.80
CA ALA A 64 14.49 1.89 16.63
C ALA A 64 15.63 2.80 17.11
N ARG A 65 15.59 4.10 16.79
CA ARG A 65 16.58 5.08 17.28
C ARG A 65 16.60 5.18 18.81
N LEU A 66 15.44 5.18 19.44
CA LEU A 66 15.32 5.22 20.91
C LEU A 66 15.82 3.94 21.58
N SER A 67 15.84 2.81 20.89
CA SER A 67 16.29 1.54 21.44
C SER A 67 17.81 1.36 21.42
N LEU A 68 18.55 2.16 20.64
CA LEU A 68 20.02 2.08 20.56
C LEU A 68 20.64 2.25 21.96
N ARG A 69 21.43 1.26 22.38
CA ARG A 69 22.03 1.24 23.72
C ARG A 69 23.29 2.08 23.76
N VAL A 70 23.33 3.03 24.70
CA VAL A 70 24.57 3.73 25.03
C VAL A 70 25.49 2.79 25.78
N ILE A 71 26.76 2.71 25.38
CA ILE A 71 27.80 1.96 26.09
C ILE A 71 28.40 2.90 27.13
N PRO A 72 28.23 2.63 28.44
CA PRO A 72 28.80 3.47 29.49
C PRO A 72 30.32 3.27 29.56
N ASP A 73 30.99 4.19 30.25
CA ASP A 73 32.37 3.99 30.68
C ASP A 73 32.47 2.79 31.59
N MET A 74 33.59 2.06 31.54
CA MET A 74 33.80 0.88 32.35
C MET A 74 33.95 1.29 33.81
N PRO A 75 33.10 0.75 34.73
CA PRO A 75 33.25 1.03 36.14
C PRO A 75 34.54 0.44 36.72
N SER A 76 34.94 0.95 37.90
CA SER A 76 36.14 0.46 38.60
C SER A 76 35.89 -0.78 39.45
N SER A 77 34.62 -1.04 39.86
CA SER A 77 34.30 -2.20 40.72
C SER A 77 33.82 -3.39 39.89
N THR A 78 34.20 -4.59 40.32
CA THR A 78 33.81 -5.86 39.65
C THR A 78 32.28 -6.03 39.60
N SER A 79 31.57 -5.73 40.68
CA SER A 79 30.12 -5.87 40.78
C SER A 79 29.36 -4.93 39.82
N ASP A 80 29.88 -3.71 39.66
CA ASP A 80 29.26 -2.73 38.79
C ASP A 80 29.48 -3.09 37.32
N ILE A 81 30.68 -3.62 36.97
CA ILE A 81 30.98 -4.15 35.63
C ILE A 81 30.03 -5.32 35.30
N GLU A 82 29.85 -6.28 36.20
CA GLU A 82 28.96 -7.43 35.99
C GLU A 82 27.50 -7.00 35.81
N SER A 83 27.06 -5.95 36.50
CA SER A 83 25.69 -5.42 36.39
C SER A 83 25.36 -4.85 35.00
N LEU A 84 26.39 -4.40 34.26
CA LEU A 84 26.25 -3.84 32.91
C LEU A 84 26.19 -4.89 31.81
N ASN A 85 26.54 -6.16 32.09
CA ASN A 85 26.55 -7.24 31.13
C ASN A 85 25.13 -7.81 30.89
N GLN A 86 24.20 -6.92 30.45
CA GLN A 86 22.84 -7.32 30.13
C GLN A 86 22.73 -7.76 28.66
N PRO A 87 22.01 -8.83 28.36
CA PRO A 87 21.77 -9.24 26.98
C PRO A 87 21.05 -8.13 26.21
N LEU A 88 21.39 -7.99 24.93
CA LEU A 88 20.81 -7.04 24.04
C LEU A 88 20.14 -7.77 22.87
N ASP A 89 18.88 -7.46 22.67
CA ASP A 89 18.11 -7.99 21.53
C ASP A 89 17.36 -6.85 20.84
N TYR A 90 17.61 -6.68 19.54
CA TYR A 90 16.95 -5.71 18.67
C TYR A 90 16.04 -6.38 17.63
N SER A 91 15.80 -7.67 17.74
CA SER A 91 15.06 -8.43 16.73
C SER A 91 13.68 -7.83 16.44
N ALA A 92 12.96 -7.39 17.48
CA ALA A 92 11.65 -6.77 17.32
C ALA A 92 11.72 -5.42 16.57
N ASN A 93 12.75 -4.60 16.82
CA ASN A 93 12.95 -3.32 16.13
C ASN A 93 13.36 -3.52 14.68
N SER A 94 14.27 -4.44 14.44
CA SER A 94 14.71 -4.83 13.09
C SER A 94 13.54 -5.36 12.26
N GLN A 95 12.76 -6.28 12.83
CA GLN A 95 11.57 -6.81 12.16
C GLN A 95 10.56 -5.69 11.85
N ALA A 96 10.26 -4.81 12.81
CA ALA A 96 9.33 -3.70 12.61
C ALA A 96 9.80 -2.74 11.50
N LEU A 97 11.11 -2.43 11.44
CA LEU A 97 11.69 -1.61 10.37
C LEU A 97 11.56 -2.28 9.01
N GLN A 98 11.88 -3.56 8.90
CA GLN A 98 11.82 -4.31 7.65
C GLN A 98 10.37 -4.42 7.14
N GLU A 99 9.41 -4.76 8.01
CA GLU A 99 8.00 -4.90 7.67
C GLU A 99 7.39 -3.56 7.24
N THR A 100 7.62 -2.48 8.00
CA THR A 100 7.05 -1.17 7.69
C THR A 100 7.69 -0.55 6.45
N LYS A 101 9.01 -0.73 6.24
CA LYS A 101 9.71 -0.31 5.03
C LYS A 101 9.16 -1.04 3.80
N ALA A 102 9.01 -2.36 3.86
CA ALA A 102 8.46 -3.15 2.77
C ALA A 102 7.02 -2.74 2.45
N ALA A 103 6.18 -2.47 3.46
CA ALA A 103 4.81 -2.00 3.29
C ALA A 103 4.77 -0.63 2.61
N PHE A 104 5.62 0.32 3.03
CA PHE A 104 5.73 1.63 2.41
C PHE A 104 6.18 1.55 0.96
N GLU A 105 7.28 0.84 0.67
CA GLU A 105 7.80 0.67 -0.69
C GLU A 105 6.78 -0.03 -1.62
N ASN A 106 6.03 -1.00 -1.08
CA ASN A 106 4.96 -1.64 -1.82
C ASN A 106 3.83 -0.66 -2.15
N SER A 107 3.43 0.15 -1.17
CA SER A 107 2.39 1.18 -1.35
C SER A 107 2.80 2.26 -2.36
N VAL A 108 4.08 2.63 -2.40
CA VAL A 108 4.64 3.52 -3.45
C VAL A 108 4.53 2.87 -4.84
N ARG A 109 4.88 1.58 -4.97
CA ARG A 109 4.73 0.86 -6.24
C ARG A 109 3.27 0.77 -6.69
N GLN A 110 2.35 0.54 -5.75
CA GLN A 110 0.91 0.52 -6.00
C GLN A 110 0.42 1.85 -6.56
N LEU A 111 0.79 2.98 -5.96
CA LEU A 111 0.42 4.29 -6.47
C LEU A 111 0.95 4.54 -7.88
N ARG A 112 2.22 4.21 -8.14
CA ARG A 112 2.80 4.32 -9.48
C ARG A 112 2.00 3.50 -10.51
N GLN A 113 1.61 2.29 -10.15
CA GLN A 113 0.87 1.38 -11.02
C GLN A 113 -0.53 1.89 -11.38
N VAL A 114 -1.22 2.56 -10.44
CA VAL A 114 -2.56 3.14 -10.66
C VAL A 114 -2.50 4.63 -11.04
N THR A 115 -1.33 5.16 -11.38
CA THR A 115 -1.17 6.52 -11.90
C THR A 115 -1.12 6.48 -13.42
N ALA A 116 -2.18 6.93 -14.06
CA ALA A 116 -2.40 6.92 -15.51
C ALA A 116 -2.03 5.57 -16.16
N PRO A 117 -2.56 4.44 -15.65
CA PRO A 117 -2.27 3.12 -16.22
C PRO A 117 -2.75 3.05 -17.67
N SER A 118 -2.11 2.17 -18.46
CA SER A 118 -2.55 1.94 -19.82
C SER A 118 -3.90 1.19 -19.87
N GLN A 119 -4.64 1.37 -20.95
CA GLN A 119 -5.86 0.62 -21.22
C GLN A 119 -5.63 -0.89 -21.16
N ASP A 120 -4.55 -1.38 -21.77
CA ASP A 120 -4.22 -2.81 -21.80
C ASP A 120 -3.93 -3.36 -20.41
N PHE A 121 -3.29 -2.57 -19.54
CA PHE A 121 -3.10 -2.93 -18.14
C PHE A 121 -4.45 -3.12 -17.44
N VAL A 122 -5.38 -2.18 -17.59
CA VAL A 122 -6.72 -2.26 -16.99
C VAL A 122 -7.47 -3.49 -17.47
N ILE A 123 -7.45 -3.76 -18.80
CA ILE A 123 -8.07 -4.95 -19.39
C ILE A 123 -7.47 -6.23 -18.81
N SER A 124 -6.14 -6.29 -18.72
CA SER A 124 -5.45 -7.47 -18.17
C SER A 124 -5.81 -7.73 -16.72
N ARG A 125 -5.92 -6.69 -15.89
CA ARG A 125 -6.29 -6.81 -14.47
C ARG A 125 -7.76 -7.17 -14.29
N LEU A 126 -8.67 -6.58 -15.07
CA LEU A 126 -10.09 -6.94 -15.07
C LEU A 126 -10.32 -8.40 -15.50
N GLY A 127 -9.51 -8.92 -16.43
CA GLY A 127 -9.60 -10.32 -16.85
C GLY A 127 -9.25 -11.34 -15.77
N GLN A 128 -8.71 -10.90 -14.63
CA GLN A 128 -8.40 -11.75 -13.47
C GLN A 128 -9.48 -11.65 -12.36
N VAL A 129 -10.43 -10.70 -12.48
CA VAL A 129 -11.51 -10.50 -11.51
C VAL A 129 -12.59 -11.56 -11.74
N SER A 130 -13.04 -12.16 -10.64
CA SER A 130 -14.06 -13.22 -10.68
C SER A 130 -15.37 -12.69 -11.27
N ASP A 131 -16.05 -13.52 -12.05
CA ASP A 131 -17.35 -13.21 -12.65
C ASP A 131 -17.39 -11.97 -13.57
N VAL A 132 -16.23 -11.43 -13.95
CA VAL A 132 -16.10 -10.38 -14.96
C VAL A 132 -15.91 -11.02 -16.35
N SER A 133 -16.63 -10.51 -17.33
CA SER A 133 -16.56 -10.98 -18.72
C SER A 133 -16.85 -9.83 -19.71
N ASP A 134 -16.71 -10.10 -21.00
CA ASP A 134 -16.96 -9.13 -22.08
C ASP A 134 -16.33 -7.76 -21.81
N ILE A 135 -14.99 -7.76 -21.58
CA ILE A 135 -14.22 -6.56 -21.27
C ILE A 135 -13.97 -5.77 -22.55
N GLN A 136 -14.51 -4.57 -22.65
CA GLN A 136 -14.45 -3.73 -23.86
C GLN A 136 -13.99 -2.30 -23.52
N ALA A 137 -12.97 -1.86 -24.26
CA ALA A 137 -12.51 -0.46 -24.13
C ALA A 137 -13.29 0.48 -25.05
N ALA A 138 -13.52 1.68 -24.57
CA ALA A 138 -14.06 2.76 -25.40
C ALA A 138 -13.04 3.22 -26.46
N THR A 139 -13.56 3.58 -27.62
CA THR A 139 -12.82 4.27 -28.69
C THR A 139 -13.46 5.64 -28.92
N GLU A 140 -12.79 6.56 -29.60
CA GLU A 140 -13.36 7.88 -29.90
C GLU A 140 -14.66 7.78 -30.72
N GLU A 141 -14.80 6.73 -31.51
CA GLU A 141 -16.01 6.45 -32.31
C GLU A 141 -17.11 5.79 -31.47
N LYS A 142 -16.72 4.96 -30.50
CA LYS A 142 -17.64 4.21 -29.65
C LYS A 142 -17.34 4.48 -28.17
N ASP A 143 -17.74 5.65 -27.69
CA ASP A 143 -17.70 6.05 -26.30
C ASP A 143 -19.11 6.49 -25.86
N PRO A 144 -19.77 5.75 -24.95
CA PRO A 144 -21.11 6.09 -24.47
C PRO A 144 -21.21 7.51 -23.91
N ASN A 145 -20.15 7.99 -23.25
CA ASN A 145 -20.12 9.32 -22.65
C ASN A 145 -19.58 10.41 -23.60
N LYS A 146 -19.03 10.04 -24.77
CA LYS A 146 -18.42 10.96 -25.76
C LYS A 146 -17.36 11.89 -25.13
N SER A 147 -16.57 11.38 -24.20
CA SER A 147 -15.64 12.15 -23.36
C SER A 147 -14.20 11.68 -23.44
N LEU A 148 -13.93 10.55 -24.10
CA LEU A 148 -12.58 9.99 -24.25
C LEU A 148 -11.62 11.03 -24.82
N ASN A 149 -10.45 11.18 -24.20
CA ASN A 149 -9.37 12.08 -24.58
C ASN A 149 -9.71 13.60 -24.55
N LYS A 150 -10.88 14.00 -24.08
CA LYS A 150 -11.20 15.42 -23.89
C LYS A 150 -10.46 16.01 -22.67
N ALA A 151 -10.27 17.30 -22.66
CA ALA A 151 -9.61 17.99 -21.54
C ALA A 151 -10.37 17.75 -20.23
N GLY A 152 -9.65 17.31 -19.19
CA GLY A 152 -10.22 16.99 -17.87
C GLY A 152 -11.06 15.72 -17.84
N SER A 153 -11.07 14.92 -18.91
CA SER A 153 -11.79 13.66 -18.97
C SER A 153 -10.83 12.48 -19.03
N TYR A 154 -11.38 11.27 -19.07
CA TYR A 154 -10.60 10.04 -19.07
C TYR A 154 -9.82 9.83 -20.38
N THR A 155 -8.65 9.19 -20.23
CA THR A 155 -7.77 8.75 -21.32
C THR A 155 -8.02 7.31 -21.73
N ALA A 156 -8.69 6.54 -20.87
CA ALA A 156 -9.23 5.22 -21.16
C ALA A 156 -10.51 5.01 -20.36
N ALA A 157 -11.45 4.28 -20.93
CA ALA A 157 -12.65 3.78 -20.25
C ALA A 157 -12.87 2.34 -20.68
N VAL A 158 -12.90 1.42 -19.72
CA VAL A 158 -13.02 -0.02 -19.96
C VAL A 158 -14.29 -0.51 -19.29
N PHE A 159 -15.25 -0.91 -20.10
CA PHE A 159 -16.53 -1.47 -19.68
C PHE A 159 -16.43 -2.98 -19.54
N PHE A 160 -17.19 -3.55 -18.62
CA PHE A 160 -17.23 -4.98 -18.40
C PHE A 160 -18.61 -5.46 -18.01
N HIS A 161 -18.91 -6.73 -18.30
CA HIS A 161 -20.09 -7.41 -17.82
C HIS A 161 -19.79 -8.15 -16.52
N TYR A 162 -20.74 -8.13 -15.57
CA TYR A 162 -20.65 -8.89 -14.33
C TYR A 162 -21.66 -10.03 -14.33
N ASN A 163 -21.18 -11.27 -14.34
CA ASN A 163 -21.99 -12.46 -14.58
C ASN A 163 -23.07 -12.72 -13.51
N ASN A 164 -22.86 -12.15 -12.30
CA ASN A 164 -23.84 -12.27 -11.21
C ASN A 164 -24.83 -11.09 -11.16
N LEU A 165 -24.89 -10.27 -12.21
CA LEU A 165 -25.89 -9.22 -12.34
C LEU A 165 -27.28 -9.86 -12.54
N SER A 166 -28.27 -9.43 -11.74
CA SER A 166 -29.66 -9.83 -11.94
C SER A 166 -30.26 -9.07 -13.13
N ASP A 167 -30.59 -9.78 -14.18
CA ASP A 167 -31.15 -9.23 -15.45
C ASP A 167 -32.45 -9.99 -15.82
N PRO A 168 -33.53 -9.88 -15.00
CA PRO A 168 -34.74 -10.67 -15.21
C PRO A 168 -35.45 -10.36 -16.52
N ASP A 169 -35.27 -9.15 -17.05
CA ASP A 169 -35.90 -8.69 -18.29
C ASP A 169 -35.00 -8.90 -19.54
N GLY A 170 -33.79 -9.40 -19.36
CA GLY A 170 -32.82 -9.63 -20.45
C GLY A 170 -32.35 -8.35 -21.13
N LEU A 171 -32.33 -7.23 -20.42
CA LEU A 171 -31.99 -5.92 -20.99
C LEU A 171 -30.51 -5.77 -21.30
N TYR A 172 -29.66 -6.47 -20.55
CA TYR A 172 -28.19 -6.39 -20.62
C TYR A 172 -27.57 -7.64 -21.24
N SER A 173 -28.25 -8.77 -21.10
CA SER A 173 -27.77 -10.05 -21.60
C SER A 173 -27.67 -10.07 -23.13
N GLY A 174 -26.54 -10.57 -23.65
CA GLY A 174 -26.29 -10.72 -25.09
C GLY A 174 -25.94 -9.42 -25.82
N LYS A 175 -25.82 -8.29 -25.13
CA LYS A 175 -25.30 -7.04 -25.69
C LYS A 175 -23.84 -6.84 -25.28
N PRO A 176 -23.03 -6.18 -26.11
CA PRO A 176 -21.68 -5.76 -25.72
C PRO A 176 -21.69 -4.90 -24.45
N SER A 177 -20.73 -5.12 -23.55
CA SER A 177 -20.64 -4.39 -22.28
C SER A 177 -20.60 -2.87 -22.46
N ILE A 178 -19.91 -2.40 -23.50
CA ILE A 178 -19.84 -0.97 -23.84
C ILE A 178 -21.22 -0.38 -24.21
N ASP A 179 -22.12 -1.16 -24.80
CA ASP A 179 -23.47 -0.71 -25.17
C ASP A 179 -24.39 -0.71 -23.94
N ASN A 180 -24.10 -1.52 -22.93
CA ASN A 180 -24.76 -1.52 -21.63
C ASN A 180 -24.29 -0.39 -20.71
N GLY A 181 -23.14 0.20 -21.00
CA GLY A 181 -22.51 1.18 -20.14
C GLY A 181 -22.14 0.58 -18.76
N THR A 182 -22.29 1.36 -17.72
CA THR A 182 -22.01 0.92 -16.33
C THR A 182 -23.04 -0.11 -15.84
N ASP A 183 -24.27 -0.10 -16.39
CA ASP A 183 -25.38 -0.91 -15.89
C ASP A 183 -25.16 -2.42 -16.11
N GLY A 184 -24.45 -2.82 -17.16
CA GLY A 184 -24.14 -4.22 -17.42
C GLY A 184 -23.18 -4.90 -16.45
N GLY A 185 -22.52 -4.12 -15.60
CA GLY A 185 -21.53 -4.62 -14.61
C GLY A 185 -20.71 -3.49 -14.03
N GLY A 186 -20.00 -2.75 -14.88
CA GLY A 186 -19.21 -1.61 -14.43
C GLY A 186 -18.35 -0.98 -15.52
N CYS A 187 -17.55 0.01 -15.09
CA CYS A 187 -16.60 0.70 -15.95
C CYS A 187 -15.40 1.16 -15.13
N ILE A 188 -14.21 1.04 -15.69
CA ILE A 188 -12.98 1.63 -15.15
C ILE A 188 -12.61 2.81 -16.03
N GLU A 189 -12.62 4.01 -15.44
CA GLU A 189 -12.23 5.25 -16.08
C GLU A 189 -10.83 5.67 -15.62
N VAL A 190 -9.89 5.90 -16.54
CA VAL A 190 -8.49 6.30 -16.23
C VAL A 190 -8.31 7.77 -16.58
N PHE A 191 -7.78 8.55 -15.65
CA PHE A 191 -7.51 9.97 -15.82
C PHE A 191 -6.01 10.27 -15.86
N ARG A 192 -5.65 11.45 -16.36
CA ARG A 192 -4.25 11.90 -16.37
C ARG A 192 -3.75 12.32 -15.00
N THR A 193 -4.67 12.84 -14.17
CA THR A 193 -4.35 13.39 -12.85
C THR A 193 -5.34 12.89 -11.80
N VAL A 194 -4.89 12.85 -10.55
CA VAL A 194 -5.75 12.55 -9.39
C VAL A 194 -6.86 13.61 -9.26
N GLU A 195 -6.56 14.86 -9.61
CA GLU A 195 -7.55 15.95 -9.58
C GLU A 195 -8.71 15.70 -10.54
N ASP A 196 -8.44 15.26 -11.77
CA ASP A 196 -9.49 14.96 -12.75
C ASP A 196 -10.31 13.73 -12.32
N ALA A 197 -9.65 12.69 -11.76
CA ALA A 197 -10.34 11.53 -11.20
C ALA A 197 -11.27 11.93 -10.03
N ASN A 198 -10.80 12.77 -9.11
CA ASN A 198 -11.61 13.28 -8.01
C ASN A 198 -12.78 14.14 -8.51
N LYS A 199 -12.59 15.04 -9.46
CA LYS A 199 -13.68 15.82 -10.08
C LYS A 199 -14.75 14.91 -10.68
N ARG A 200 -14.33 13.82 -11.32
CA ARG A 200 -15.27 12.83 -11.85
C ARG A 200 -16.05 12.13 -10.73
N ASN A 201 -15.37 11.72 -9.69
CA ASN A 201 -15.98 11.11 -8.53
C ASN A 201 -16.98 12.03 -7.84
N ASP A 202 -16.61 13.30 -7.63
CA ASP A 202 -17.49 14.31 -7.04
C ASP A 202 -18.73 14.57 -7.92
N TYR A 203 -18.55 14.58 -9.25
CA TYR A 203 -19.68 14.69 -10.18
C TYR A 203 -20.65 13.50 -10.05
N LEU A 204 -20.14 12.28 -9.92
CA LEU A 204 -20.96 11.08 -9.74
C LEU A 204 -21.69 11.14 -8.40
N ALA A 205 -21.03 11.57 -7.32
CA ALA A 205 -21.60 11.68 -5.97
C ALA A 205 -22.82 12.62 -5.89
N VAL A 206 -22.95 13.58 -6.81
CA VAL A 206 -24.14 14.44 -6.88
C VAL A 206 -25.43 13.64 -7.16
N PHE A 207 -25.29 12.50 -7.83
CA PHE A 207 -26.42 11.65 -8.23
C PHE A 207 -26.62 10.43 -7.33
N ASP A 208 -25.83 10.28 -6.26
CA ASP A 208 -25.98 9.20 -5.30
C ASP A 208 -27.38 9.21 -4.66
N GLY A 209 -28.02 8.05 -4.68
CA GLY A 209 -29.38 7.89 -4.15
C GLY A 209 -30.48 8.47 -5.04
N ALA A 210 -30.16 9.01 -6.22
CA ALA A 210 -31.17 9.42 -7.20
C ALA A 210 -31.84 8.18 -7.84
N SER A 211 -33.17 8.18 -7.94
CA SER A 211 -33.91 7.01 -8.45
C SER A 211 -33.79 6.78 -9.96
N ILE A 212 -33.42 7.80 -10.73
CA ILE A 212 -33.44 7.74 -12.20
C ILE A 212 -32.02 7.82 -12.80
N ILE A 213 -31.08 8.46 -12.10
CA ILE A 213 -29.71 8.69 -12.59
C ILE A 213 -28.70 8.21 -11.55
N ASN A 214 -28.93 7.03 -10.99
CA ASN A 214 -28.03 6.46 -9.99
C ASN A 214 -26.73 5.99 -10.69
N PRO A 215 -25.53 6.54 -10.33
CA PRO A 215 -24.28 6.17 -10.97
C PRO A 215 -23.74 4.79 -10.56
N GLY A 216 -24.37 4.12 -9.59
CA GLY A 216 -23.84 2.97 -8.90
C GLY A 216 -22.79 3.35 -7.87
N SER A 217 -22.01 2.38 -7.40
CA SER A 217 -20.86 2.68 -6.55
C SER A 217 -19.71 3.23 -7.38
N HIS A 218 -18.95 4.16 -6.81
CA HIS A 218 -17.75 4.70 -7.45
C HIS A 218 -16.65 4.97 -6.42
N LYS A 219 -15.39 4.69 -6.81
CA LYS A 219 -14.22 4.82 -5.94
C LYS A 219 -13.01 5.29 -6.74
N VAL A 220 -12.26 6.24 -6.18
CA VAL A 220 -10.98 6.69 -6.74
C VAL A 220 -9.83 5.86 -6.17
N VAL A 221 -8.94 5.38 -7.05
CA VAL A 221 -7.69 4.68 -6.70
C VAL A 221 -6.58 5.26 -7.58
N GLY A 222 -5.72 6.08 -7.03
CA GLY A 222 -4.76 6.85 -7.80
C GLY A 222 -5.45 7.79 -8.81
N THR A 223 -5.24 7.58 -10.10
CA THR A 223 -5.93 8.32 -11.18
C THR A 223 -7.07 7.54 -11.81
N VAL A 224 -7.45 6.42 -11.21
CA VAL A 224 -8.49 5.52 -11.72
C VAL A 224 -9.79 5.73 -10.94
N VAL A 225 -10.92 5.77 -11.64
CA VAL A 225 -12.26 5.71 -11.04
C VAL A 225 -12.86 4.35 -11.37
N ILE A 226 -13.06 3.53 -10.34
CA ILE A 226 -13.77 2.26 -10.41
C ILE A 226 -15.25 2.55 -10.26
N ARG A 227 -16.07 2.07 -11.17
CA ARG A 227 -17.53 2.20 -11.13
C ARG A 227 -18.17 0.83 -11.24
N THR A 228 -19.16 0.54 -10.40
CA THR A 228 -19.96 -0.70 -10.45
C THR A 228 -21.44 -0.38 -10.63
N SER A 229 -22.18 -1.30 -11.24
CA SER A 229 -23.58 -1.11 -11.59
C SER A 229 -24.47 -0.77 -10.37
N HIS A 230 -25.39 0.16 -10.55
CA HIS A 230 -26.42 0.47 -9.55
C HIS A 230 -27.44 -0.66 -9.37
N LEU A 231 -27.49 -1.62 -10.29
CA LEU A 231 -28.38 -2.80 -10.21
C LEU A 231 -27.85 -3.86 -9.25
N LEU A 232 -26.60 -3.75 -8.83
CA LEU A 232 -26.02 -4.60 -7.80
C LEU A 232 -26.48 -4.16 -6.42
N THR A 233 -26.61 -5.11 -5.50
CA THR A 233 -26.78 -4.79 -4.07
C THR A 233 -25.53 -4.10 -3.53
N ALA A 234 -25.67 -3.31 -2.47
CA ALA A 234 -24.52 -2.63 -1.84
C ALA A 234 -23.38 -3.60 -1.52
N SER A 235 -23.68 -4.78 -0.97
CA SER A 235 -22.67 -5.79 -0.66
C SER A 235 -21.96 -6.34 -1.91
N GLN A 236 -22.68 -6.46 -3.03
CA GLN A 236 -22.08 -6.89 -4.31
C GLN A 236 -21.20 -5.76 -4.89
N GLN A 237 -21.64 -4.50 -4.81
CA GLN A 237 -20.85 -3.35 -5.23
C GLN A 237 -19.55 -3.26 -4.44
N ASP A 238 -19.61 -3.40 -3.11
CA ASP A 238 -18.45 -3.36 -2.23
C ASP A 238 -17.47 -4.49 -2.54
N ALA A 239 -17.97 -5.72 -2.68
CA ALA A 239 -17.14 -6.89 -2.97
C ALA A 239 -16.46 -6.77 -4.35
N LEU A 240 -17.20 -6.41 -5.39
CA LEU A 240 -16.67 -6.25 -6.74
C LEU A 240 -15.66 -5.08 -6.81
N THR A 241 -15.96 -3.95 -6.16
CA THR A 241 -15.04 -2.81 -6.08
C THR A 241 -13.74 -3.19 -5.39
N ALA A 242 -13.81 -3.93 -4.27
CA ALA A 242 -12.64 -4.39 -3.54
C ALA A 242 -11.79 -5.38 -4.36
N GLU A 243 -12.41 -6.31 -5.08
CA GLU A 243 -11.71 -7.27 -5.94
C GLU A 243 -11.01 -6.57 -7.12
N ILE A 244 -11.68 -5.62 -7.77
CA ILE A 244 -11.10 -4.80 -8.86
C ILE A 244 -9.93 -3.97 -8.31
N GLU A 245 -10.09 -3.29 -7.16
CA GLU A 245 -9.02 -2.51 -6.52
C GLU A 245 -7.81 -3.39 -6.20
N ALA A 246 -8.03 -4.56 -5.60
CA ALA A 246 -6.97 -5.52 -5.30
C ALA A 246 -6.23 -5.96 -6.58
N GLY A 247 -6.96 -6.23 -7.66
CA GLY A 247 -6.37 -6.55 -8.96
C GLY A 247 -5.55 -5.42 -9.55
N LEU A 248 -6.07 -4.18 -9.52
CA LEU A 248 -5.36 -2.99 -10.01
C LEU A 248 -4.13 -2.63 -9.18
N THR A 249 -4.12 -2.92 -7.89
CA THR A 249 -3.02 -2.58 -6.97
C THR A 249 -2.08 -3.75 -6.68
N ALA A 250 -2.36 -4.97 -7.16
CA ALA A 250 -1.44 -6.09 -7.02
C ALA A 250 -0.12 -5.80 -7.72
N VAL A 251 0.98 -5.77 -6.95
CA VAL A 251 2.33 -5.55 -7.46
C VAL A 251 2.99 -6.92 -7.64
N ASP A 252 3.44 -7.20 -8.86
CA ASP A 252 4.15 -8.43 -9.24
C ASP A 252 5.59 -8.43 -8.72
#